data_f5b4c7a33fa9e98f73139c445b5b84d0
#
_entry.id   f5b4c7a33fa9e98f73139c445b5b84d0
#
_cell.length_a   1.000
_cell.length_b   1.000
_cell.length_c   1.000
_cell.angle_alpha   90.00
_cell.angle_beta   90.00
_cell.angle_gamma   90.00
#
_symmetry.space_group_name_H-M   'P 1'
#
loop_
_entity.id
_entity.type
_entity.pdbx_description
1 polymer ?
#
loop_
_entity_poly.entity_id
_entity_poly.type
_entity_poly.pdbx_seq_one_letter_code
_entity_poly.pdbx_strand_id
1 'polypeptide(L)'
;SQRLASSYYLIKQALREQKPDLVVLDVYMVGATDMPEGFTHYVTDSLHYPEKIQMILDVLPRDRWIDFVYDLGAYHSRWDNLTVDDFSNKESIYRRGTYGAKIHYFAQEFESFGTISTKKKKLPESQEMYLRKIIKLCQDNNVDIMLTLMPLDYSKVAGEIDRSQLYWNAVQDIADEYNVEYLNFMYHYDELNLDKMKDTDGGTHLNAYGAAKLTKYMGKYLKEHYKLQDVRQNPRYDFMETDLLQFKQTLEQLELVEETDIDTYLNLLKNMSKNEYAIVVAVKDIQGYSLKIDTIDKLKKIGFVHSNILLEKKYHSFIGGVGIEESVIEKYGNDEAIEYSTSIGDRKIEITSETLNTGNESKIVIGNTDYSKNIRGLNFVVIDKKSGEIIDSVAFDTHVPEMTCYR
;
A
#
# COMPACT_ATOMS: atom_id res chain seq x y z
N SER A 1 -13.61 6.63 -5.24
CA SER A 1 -13.97 8.05 -5.21
C SER A 1 -15.47 8.23 -5.02
N GLN A 2 -15.83 9.31 -4.32
CA GLN A 2 -17.24 9.61 -3.98
C GLN A 2 -17.84 10.56 -5.00
N ARG A 3 -19.15 10.50 -5.18
CA ARG A 3 -19.89 11.44 -6.00
C ARG A 3 -19.99 12.79 -5.31
N LEU A 4 -20.07 13.89 -6.09
CA LEU A 4 -20.09 15.23 -5.53
C LEU A 4 -21.31 15.52 -4.64
N ALA A 5 -22.46 14.90 -4.92
CA ALA A 5 -23.62 14.99 -4.03
C ALA A 5 -23.31 14.42 -2.63
N SER A 6 -22.72 13.22 -2.55
CA SER A 6 -22.30 12.63 -1.28
C SER A 6 -21.22 13.48 -0.59
N SER A 7 -20.23 13.95 -1.36
CA SER A 7 -19.17 14.82 -0.83
C SER A 7 -19.73 16.11 -0.25
N TYR A 8 -20.75 16.71 -0.88
CA TYR A 8 -21.40 17.91 -0.36
C TYR A 8 -21.98 17.72 1.06
N TYR A 9 -22.73 16.62 1.27
CA TYR A 9 -23.35 16.37 2.58
C TYR A 9 -22.34 15.93 3.64
N LEU A 10 -21.29 15.18 3.24
CA LEU A 10 -20.19 14.83 4.14
C LEU A 10 -19.39 16.05 4.58
N ILE A 11 -19.07 16.97 3.65
CA ILE A 11 -18.38 18.22 3.98
C ILE A 11 -19.29 19.10 4.86
N LYS A 12 -20.59 19.18 4.56
CA LYS A 12 -21.55 19.93 5.37
C LYS A 12 -21.61 19.41 6.81
N GLN A 13 -21.67 18.10 6.99
CA GLN A 13 -21.58 17.47 8.31
C GLN A 13 -20.24 17.77 8.98
N ALA A 14 -19.13 17.59 8.27
CA ALA A 14 -17.80 17.84 8.80
C ALA A 14 -17.63 19.30 9.26
N LEU A 15 -18.09 20.27 8.49
CA LEU A 15 -18.04 21.70 8.85
C LEU A 15 -18.92 22.07 10.06
N ARG A 16 -19.98 21.29 10.31
CA ARG A 16 -20.79 21.45 11.53
C ARG A 16 -20.08 20.95 12.78
N GLU A 17 -19.30 19.86 12.63
CA GLU A 17 -18.67 19.16 13.75
C GLU A 17 -17.24 19.63 14.02
N GLN A 18 -16.57 20.20 13.02
CA GLN A 18 -15.18 20.65 13.11
C GLN A 18 -14.94 21.86 12.19
N LYS A 19 -13.81 22.53 12.39
CA LYS A 19 -13.39 23.67 11.57
C LYS A 19 -12.04 23.35 10.94
N PRO A 20 -12.00 22.70 9.77
CA PRO A 20 -10.76 22.48 9.04
C PRO A 20 -10.24 23.81 8.48
N ASP A 21 -8.92 23.95 8.35
CA ASP A 21 -8.31 25.09 7.66
C ASP A 21 -8.47 24.99 6.14
N LEU A 22 -8.49 23.75 5.62
CA LEU A 22 -8.53 23.45 4.19
C LEU A 22 -9.36 22.18 3.91
N VAL A 23 -10.15 22.24 2.85
CA VAL A 23 -10.76 21.07 2.20
C VAL A 23 -10.03 20.77 0.90
N VAL A 24 -9.49 19.55 0.74
CA VAL A 24 -8.95 19.05 -0.52
C VAL A 24 -9.98 18.13 -1.15
N LEU A 25 -10.54 18.52 -2.29
CA LEU A 25 -11.62 17.81 -2.97
C LEU A 25 -11.10 17.15 -4.24
N ASP A 26 -11.07 15.82 -4.28
CA ASP A 26 -10.85 15.06 -5.52
C ASP A 26 -12.07 15.14 -6.43
N VAL A 27 -11.87 15.54 -7.69
CA VAL A 27 -12.93 15.75 -8.68
C VAL A 27 -13.06 14.60 -9.69
N TYR A 28 -12.48 13.43 -9.42
CA TYR A 28 -12.52 12.28 -10.32
C TYR A 28 -13.93 11.97 -10.87
N MET A 29 -14.95 12.07 -10.03
CA MET A 29 -16.32 11.70 -10.36
C MET A 29 -17.17 12.79 -11.02
N VAL A 30 -16.59 13.94 -11.43
CA VAL A 30 -17.35 15.05 -12.04
C VAL A 30 -18.04 14.70 -13.35
N GLY A 31 -17.59 13.66 -14.06
CA GLY A 31 -18.23 13.17 -15.28
C GLY A 31 -19.26 12.06 -15.07
N ALA A 32 -19.44 11.59 -13.82
CA ALA A 32 -20.34 10.49 -13.53
C ALA A 32 -21.82 10.89 -13.57
N THR A 33 -22.66 9.97 -14.03
CA THR A 33 -24.12 10.12 -13.92
C THR A 33 -24.57 9.79 -12.51
N ASP A 34 -25.64 10.44 -12.03
CA ASP A 34 -26.23 10.13 -10.74
C ASP A 34 -27.04 8.84 -10.82
N MET A 35 -26.65 7.87 -9.98
CA MET A 35 -27.36 6.59 -9.84
C MET A 35 -27.68 6.37 -8.36
N PRO A 36 -28.95 6.19 -7.99
CA PRO A 36 -29.35 6.05 -6.57
C PRO A 36 -28.59 4.96 -5.82
N GLU A 37 -28.29 3.83 -6.48
CA GLU A 37 -27.60 2.69 -5.90
C GLU A 37 -26.17 3.05 -5.45
N GLY A 38 -25.51 3.99 -6.11
CA GLY A 38 -24.16 4.45 -5.76
C GLY A 38 -24.06 5.25 -4.47
N PHE A 39 -25.20 5.60 -3.86
CA PHE A 39 -25.24 6.41 -2.62
C PHE A 39 -25.53 5.56 -1.36
N THR A 40 -25.95 4.30 -1.52
CA THR A 40 -26.46 3.46 -0.43
C THR A 40 -25.51 3.41 0.78
N HIS A 41 -24.27 3.06 0.56
CA HIS A 41 -23.29 2.90 1.65
C HIS A 41 -22.95 4.23 2.34
N TYR A 42 -22.81 5.30 1.57
CA TYR A 42 -22.42 6.61 2.15
C TYR A 42 -23.53 7.23 2.97
N VAL A 43 -24.79 7.02 2.56
CA VAL A 43 -25.94 7.57 3.27
C VAL A 43 -26.14 6.84 4.61
N THR A 44 -26.05 5.51 4.60
CA THR A 44 -26.33 4.72 5.81
C THR A 44 -25.18 4.74 6.81
N ASP A 45 -23.93 4.68 6.34
CA ASP A 45 -22.76 4.42 7.20
C ASP A 45 -21.99 5.69 7.58
N SER A 46 -22.08 6.77 6.79
CA SER A 46 -21.21 7.94 6.94
C SER A 46 -21.95 9.23 7.30
N LEU A 47 -23.24 9.36 6.99
CA LEU A 47 -24.01 10.57 7.27
C LEU A 47 -24.87 10.43 8.52
N HIS A 48 -24.82 11.46 9.37
CA HIS A 48 -25.67 11.62 10.54
C HIS A 48 -26.87 12.55 10.27
N TYR A 49 -27.81 12.60 11.17
CA TYR A 49 -28.87 13.61 11.14
C TYR A 49 -28.32 14.99 11.45
N PRO A 50 -28.77 16.09 10.77
CA PRO A 50 -29.80 16.13 9.75
C PRO A 50 -29.34 15.88 8.30
N GLU A 51 -28.01 15.82 8.01
CA GLU A 51 -27.46 15.74 6.65
C GLU A 51 -27.91 14.47 5.92
N LYS A 52 -28.05 13.35 6.63
CA LYS A 52 -28.60 12.08 6.07
C LYS A 52 -29.96 12.30 5.44
N ILE A 53 -30.91 12.89 6.19
CA ILE A 53 -32.26 13.14 5.70
C ILE A 53 -32.26 14.13 4.54
N GLN A 54 -31.50 15.22 4.64
CA GLN A 54 -31.40 16.19 3.55
C GLN A 54 -30.91 15.55 2.26
N MET A 55 -29.87 14.72 2.33
CA MET A 55 -29.36 14.01 1.16
C MET A 55 -30.44 13.07 0.56
N ILE A 56 -31.15 12.31 1.40
CA ILE A 56 -32.23 11.42 0.95
C ILE A 56 -33.29 12.20 0.17
N LEU A 57 -33.73 13.31 0.72
CA LEU A 57 -34.78 14.13 0.12
C LEU A 57 -34.36 14.83 -1.18
N ASP A 58 -33.09 15.27 -1.25
CA ASP A 58 -32.57 16.04 -2.38
C ASP A 58 -32.09 15.16 -3.55
N VAL A 59 -31.61 13.94 -3.27
CA VAL A 59 -30.89 13.12 -4.26
C VAL A 59 -31.66 11.88 -4.67
N LEU A 60 -32.45 11.27 -3.76
CA LEU A 60 -33.10 10.01 -4.06
C LEU A 60 -34.53 10.19 -4.56
N PRO A 61 -35.00 9.29 -5.46
CA PRO A 61 -36.39 9.23 -5.84
C PRO A 61 -37.30 8.97 -4.63
N ARG A 62 -38.52 9.52 -4.63
CA ARG A 62 -39.46 9.43 -3.47
C ARG A 62 -39.81 8.01 -3.06
N ASP A 63 -39.95 7.12 -4.02
CA ASP A 63 -40.23 5.69 -3.80
C ASP A 63 -39.11 4.93 -3.09
N ARG A 64 -37.91 5.49 -3.05
CA ARG A 64 -36.74 4.91 -2.37
C ARG A 64 -36.45 5.50 -0.98
N TRP A 65 -37.17 6.56 -0.57
CA TRP A 65 -36.83 7.27 0.69
C TRP A 65 -36.89 6.36 1.91
N ILE A 66 -37.91 5.48 1.99
CA ILE A 66 -38.10 4.61 3.15
C ILE A 66 -36.95 3.64 3.36
N ASP A 67 -36.34 3.19 2.25
CA ASP A 67 -35.22 2.23 2.26
C ASP A 67 -33.94 2.83 2.89
N PHE A 68 -33.81 4.16 2.88
CA PHE A 68 -32.63 4.88 3.34
C PHE A 68 -32.83 5.64 4.66
N VAL A 69 -34.09 5.90 5.03
CA VAL A 69 -34.42 6.50 6.35
C VAL A 69 -34.23 5.46 7.46
N TYR A 70 -34.61 4.20 7.19
CA TYR A 70 -34.46 3.09 8.11
C TYR A 70 -33.32 2.18 7.62
N ASP A 71 -32.25 2.08 8.39
CA ASP A 71 -31.08 1.24 8.04
C ASP A 71 -31.49 -0.24 7.82
N LEU A 72 -32.52 -0.71 8.51
CA LEU A 72 -33.11 -2.03 8.30
C LEU A 72 -33.62 -2.26 6.87
N GLY A 73 -34.17 -1.23 6.21
CA GLY A 73 -34.63 -1.32 4.82
C GLY A 73 -33.48 -1.50 3.82
N ALA A 74 -32.37 -0.81 4.03
CA ALA A 74 -31.20 -0.90 3.17
C ALA A 74 -30.53 -2.29 3.23
N TYR A 75 -30.59 -2.97 4.37
CA TYR A 75 -29.92 -4.25 4.61
C TYR A 75 -30.85 -5.46 4.61
N HIS A 76 -32.14 -5.29 4.37
CA HIS A 76 -33.11 -6.39 4.49
C HIS A 76 -32.79 -7.60 3.59
N SER A 77 -32.22 -7.39 2.42
CA SER A 77 -31.83 -8.46 1.50
C SER A 77 -30.57 -9.24 1.93
N ARG A 78 -29.80 -8.71 2.91
CA ARG A 78 -28.64 -9.42 3.47
C ARG A 78 -29.02 -10.43 4.54
N TRP A 79 -30.18 -10.32 5.14
CA TRP A 79 -30.58 -11.18 6.26
C TRP A 79 -30.65 -12.65 5.89
N ASP A 80 -31.00 -12.95 4.64
CA ASP A 80 -31.02 -14.33 4.12
C ASP A 80 -29.62 -14.87 3.76
N ASN A 81 -28.61 -14.00 3.78
CA ASN A 81 -27.23 -14.32 3.35
C ASN A 81 -26.17 -13.96 4.41
N LEU A 82 -26.57 -13.84 5.68
CA LEU A 82 -25.63 -13.56 6.78
C LEU A 82 -24.66 -14.73 6.96
N THR A 83 -23.39 -14.39 7.09
CA THR A 83 -22.28 -15.32 7.34
C THR A 83 -21.61 -15.00 8.65
N VAL A 84 -20.74 -15.89 9.16
CA VAL A 84 -19.90 -15.62 10.36
C VAL A 84 -19.03 -14.39 10.16
N ASP A 85 -18.68 -14.07 8.91
CA ASP A 85 -17.88 -12.91 8.56
C ASP A 85 -18.60 -11.58 8.83
N ASP A 86 -19.94 -11.54 8.80
CA ASP A 86 -20.74 -10.35 9.11
C ASP A 86 -20.71 -9.99 10.60
N PHE A 87 -20.35 -10.95 11.46
CA PHE A 87 -20.20 -10.78 12.90
C PHE A 87 -18.75 -10.73 13.35
N SER A 88 -17.79 -10.92 12.44
CA SER A 88 -16.37 -10.83 12.74
C SER A 88 -15.88 -9.40 12.56
N ASN A 89 -15.10 -8.91 13.52
CA ASN A 89 -14.38 -7.63 13.42
C ASN A 89 -13.21 -7.80 12.45
N LYS A 90 -13.48 -8.07 11.14
CA LYS A 90 -12.42 -8.04 10.14
C LYS A 90 -11.88 -6.63 10.06
N GLU A 91 -10.57 -6.48 10.19
CA GLU A 91 -9.92 -5.20 9.94
C GLU A 91 -10.33 -4.71 8.55
N SER A 92 -10.91 -3.51 8.51
CA SER A 92 -11.30 -2.89 7.26
C SER A 92 -10.05 -2.71 6.38
N ILE A 93 -10.16 -3.06 5.09
CA ILE A 93 -9.14 -2.73 4.08
C ILE A 93 -8.96 -1.21 3.94
N TYR A 94 -9.88 -0.43 4.51
CA TYR A 94 -9.82 1.02 4.60
C TYR A 94 -9.37 1.42 6.00
N ARG A 95 -8.15 1.91 6.13
CA ARG A 95 -7.66 2.56 7.35
C ARG A 95 -7.82 4.07 7.19
N ARG A 96 -8.69 4.68 8.01
CA ARG A 96 -8.87 6.15 8.05
C ARG A 96 -9.02 6.80 6.67
N GLY A 97 -9.81 6.18 5.80
CA GLY A 97 -10.01 6.63 4.44
C GLY A 97 -8.94 6.19 3.43
N THR A 98 -7.92 5.44 3.84
CA THR A 98 -6.90 4.91 2.93
C THR A 98 -7.38 3.62 2.28
N TYR A 99 -7.34 3.55 0.94
CA TYR A 99 -7.66 2.35 0.19
C TYR A 99 -6.47 1.38 0.18
N GLY A 100 -6.39 0.51 1.19
CA GLY A 100 -5.27 -0.40 1.37
C GLY A 100 -5.19 -1.57 0.38
N ALA A 101 -6.31 -1.92 -0.28
CA ALA A 101 -6.37 -3.11 -1.14
C ALA A 101 -5.45 -3.07 -2.37
N LYS A 102 -5.03 -1.88 -2.80
CA LYS A 102 -4.18 -1.68 -3.99
C LYS A 102 -2.72 -1.37 -3.65
N ILE A 103 -2.36 -1.31 -2.38
CA ILE A 103 -1.01 -0.92 -1.93
C ILE A 103 0.06 -1.86 -2.49
N HIS A 104 -0.24 -3.16 -2.57
CA HIS A 104 0.70 -4.22 -2.95
C HIS A 104 0.64 -4.62 -4.44
N TYR A 105 -0.15 -3.92 -5.25
CA TYR A 105 -0.28 -4.26 -6.67
C TYR A 105 0.70 -3.46 -7.52
N PHE A 106 1.27 -4.12 -8.52
CA PHE A 106 2.16 -3.56 -9.52
C PHE A 106 1.59 -3.75 -10.91
N ALA A 107 1.88 -2.83 -11.82
CA ALA A 107 1.54 -2.98 -13.21
C ALA A 107 2.37 -4.11 -13.83
N GLN A 108 1.71 -5.06 -14.48
CA GLN A 108 2.40 -6.17 -15.17
C GLN A 108 2.72 -5.84 -16.62
N GLU A 109 1.93 -4.96 -17.23
CA GLU A 109 2.10 -4.54 -18.61
C GLU A 109 1.80 -3.05 -18.74
N PHE A 110 2.52 -2.36 -19.61
CA PHE A 110 2.31 -0.97 -19.93
C PHE A 110 2.13 -0.79 -21.44
N GLU A 111 0.94 -0.36 -21.84
CA GLU A 111 0.70 0.17 -23.18
C GLU A 111 0.95 1.67 -23.19
N SER A 112 1.43 2.23 -24.29
CA SER A 112 1.77 3.65 -24.38
C SER A 112 0.61 4.56 -24.01
N PHE A 113 0.90 5.71 -23.37
CA PHE A 113 -0.13 6.73 -23.15
C PHE A 113 -0.72 7.26 -24.45
N GLY A 114 -2.04 7.40 -24.46
CA GLY A 114 -2.68 8.30 -25.41
C GLY A 114 -2.29 9.76 -25.15
N THR A 115 -2.49 10.63 -26.14
CA THR A 115 -2.27 12.07 -25.98
C THR A 115 -3.29 12.64 -25.01
N ILE A 116 -2.83 13.37 -24.00
CA ILE A 116 -3.72 14.09 -23.06
C ILE A 116 -4.48 15.19 -23.84
N SER A 117 -5.81 15.09 -23.90
CA SER A 117 -6.65 16.08 -24.58
C SER A 117 -6.80 17.34 -23.73
N THR A 118 -6.64 18.51 -24.34
CA THR A 118 -6.94 19.80 -23.71
C THR A 118 -8.38 20.25 -23.95
N LYS A 119 -9.18 19.50 -24.71
CA LYS A 119 -10.57 19.83 -25.00
C LYS A 119 -11.40 19.75 -23.72
N LYS A 120 -12.48 20.53 -23.68
CA LYS A 120 -13.43 20.60 -22.57
C LYS A 120 -14.81 20.13 -22.99
N LYS A 121 -15.56 19.55 -22.07
CA LYS A 121 -16.97 19.20 -22.23
C LYS A 121 -17.72 19.68 -21.01
N LYS A 122 -18.91 20.28 -21.22
CA LYS A 122 -19.78 20.73 -20.15
C LYS A 122 -20.06 19.57 -19.18
N LEU A 123 -19.92 19.85 -17.89
CA LEU A 123 -20.23 18.88 -16.84
C LEU A 123 -21.71 18.48 -16.87
N PRO A 124 -22.07 17.26 -16.44
CA PRO A 124 -23.44 16.93 -16.12
C PRO A 124 -24.01 17.94 -15.13
N GLU A 125 -25.25 18.37 -15.32
CA GLU A 125 -25.86 19.48 -14.59
C GLU A 125 -25.82 19.28 -13.06
N SER A 126 -26.13 18.07 -12.59
CA SER A 126 -26.08 17.75 -11.17
C SER A 126 -24.66 17.82 -10.61
N GLN A 127 -23.64 17.35 -11.35
CA GLN A 127 -22.24 17.38 -10.90
C GLN A 127 -21.72 18.83 -10.83
N GLU A 128 -22.01 19.65 -11.85
CA GLU A 128 -21.68 21.08 -11.83
C GLU A 128 -22.33 21.79 -10.65
N MET A 129 -23.63 21.54 -10.44
CA MET A 129 -24.39 22.12 -9.34
C MET A 129 -23.77 21.78 -7.98
N TYR A 130 -23.44 20.51 -7.74
CA TYR A 130 -22.85 20.10 -6.45
C TYR A 130 -21.41 20.58 -6.29
N LEU A 131 -20.60 20.63 -7.34
CA LEU A 131 -19.26 21.21 -7.28
C LEU A 131 -19.33 22.68 -6.84
N ARG A 132 -20.20 23.47 -7.47
CA ARG A 132 -20.43 24.87 -7.10
C ARG A 132 -20.96 25.02 -5.67
N LYS A 133 -21.89 24.15 -5.25
CA LYS A 133 -22.40 24.12 -3.86
C LYS A 133 -21.29 23.83 -2.85
N ILE A 134 -20.37 22.91 -3.14
CA ILE A 134 -19.25 22.55 -2.25
C ILE A 134 -18.31 23.75 -2.11
N ILE A 135 -17.89 24.35 -3.23
CA ILE A 135 -16.99 25.52 -3.20
C ILE A 135 -17.62 26.63 -2.37
N LYS A 136 -18.88 26.98 -2.67
CA LYS A 136 -19.59 28.01 -1.94
C LYS A 136 -19.76 27.69 -0.46
N LEU A 137 -20.07 26.44 -0.11
CA LEU A 137 -20.19 26.00 1.28
C LEU A 137 -18.88 26.22 2.05
N CYS A 138 -17.73 25.91 1.47
CA CYS A 138 -16.44 26.15 2.10
C CYS A 138 -16.18 27.66 2.26
N GLN A 139 -16.40 28.46 1.21
CA GLN A 139 -16.22 29.92 1.25
C GLN A 139 -17.13 30.57 2.27
N ASP A 140 -18.42 30.20 2.32
CA ASP A 140 -19.41 30.77 3.28
C ASP A 140 -19.03 30.43 4.76
N ASN A 141 -18.22 29.37 4.98
CA ASN A 141 -17.70 28.97 6.30
C ASN A 141 -16.28 29.47 6.58
N ASN A 142 -15.69 30.28 5.70
CA ASN A 142 -14.29 30.76 5.76
C ASN A 142 -13.29 29.59 5.86
N VAL A 143 -13.49 28.55 5.06
CA VAL A 143 -12.60 27.40 4.92
C VAL A 143 -12.04 27.41 3.51
N ASP A 144 -10.72 27.30 3.41
CA ASP A 144 -10.07 27.19 2.10
C ASP A 144 -10.48 25.88 1.41
N ILE A 145 -10.56 25.93 0.09
CA ILE A 145 -10.80 24.71 -0.72
C ILE A 145 -9.83 24.65 -1.88
N MET A 146 -9.24 23.48 -2.08
CA MET A 146 -8.44 23.13 -3.24
C MET A 146 -9.10 21.96 -3.96
N LEU A 147 -9.30 22.10 -5.27
CA LEU A 147 -9.76 21.03 -6.15
C LEU A 147 -8.54 20.26 -6.65
N THR A 148 -8.66 18.95 -6.75
CA THR A 148 -7.57 18.13 -7.27
C THR A 148 -8.10 16.95 -8.08
N LEU A 149 -7.33 16.52 -9.07
CA LEU A 149 -7.49 15.25 -9.73
C LEU A 149 -6.21 14.46 -9.50
N MET A 150 -6.32 13.32 -8.79
CA MET A 150 -5.19 12.45 -8.52
C MET A 150 -4.67 11.80 -9.81
N PRO A 151 -3.37 11.49 -9.91
CA PRO A 151 -2.83 10.87 -11.11
C PRO A 151 -3.38 9.45 -11.27
N LEU A 152 -3.75 9.11 -12.52
CA LEU A 152 -4.32 7.83 -12.89
C LEU A 152 -3.40 7.13 -13.87
N ASP A 153 -3.38 5.79 -13.84
CA ASP A 153 -2.72 5.03 -14.88
C ASP A 153 -3.59 5.02 -16.16
N TYR A 154 -3.04 5.54 -17.25
CA TYR A 154 -3.73 5.60 -18.53
C TYR A 154 -3.65 4.32 -19.34
N SER A 155 -2.79 3.36 -18.98
CA SER A 155 -2.39 2.28 -19.87
C SER A 155 -3.52 1.34 -20.28
N LYS A 156 -4.54 1.19 -19.44
CA LYS A 156 -5.63 0.23 -19.67
C LYS A 156 -6.99 0.85 -20.04
N VAL A 157 -7.10 2.18 -19.99
CA VAL A 157 -8.42 2.86 -20.06
C VAL A 157 -8.44 4.00 -21.08
N ALA A 158 -7.51 4.02 -22.04
CA ALA A 158 -7.32 5.12 -22.98
C ALA A 158 -8.64 5.63 -23.61
N GLY A 159 -9.56 4.75 -24.01
CA GLY A 159 -10.85 5.13 -24.59
C GLY A 159 -11.86 5.74 -23.59
N GLU A 160 -11.80 5.37 -22.32
CA GLU A 160 -12.70 5.88 -21.26
C GLU A 160 -12.12 7.12 -20.58
N ILE A 161 -10.82 7.15 -20.37
CA ILE A 161 -10.13 8.32 -19.80
C ILE A 161 -10.27 9.52 -20.72
N ASP A 162 -10.12 9.36 -22.03
CA ASP A 162 -10.31 10.44 -23.00
C ASP A 162 -11.66 11.15 -22.84
N ARG A 163 -12.73 10.43 -22.55
CA ARG A 163 -14.05 11.03 -22.33
C ARG A 163 -14.15 11.72 -20.96
N SER A 164 -13.60 11.12 -19.93
CA SER A 164 -13.62 11.68 -18.58
C SER A 164 -12.71 12.90 -18.47
N GLN A 165 -11.58 12.90 -19.16
CA GLN A 165 -10.65 14.02 -19.19
C GLN A 165 -11.29 15.31 -19.69
N LEU A 166 -12.22 15.24 -20.65
CA LEU A 166 -12.94 16.43 -21.13
C LEU A 166 -13.74 17.10 -20.02
N TYR A 167 -14.26 16.33 -19.09
CA TYR A 167 -14.97 16.84 -17.91
C TYR A 167 -13.98 17.39 -16.87
N TRP A 168 -12.87 16.67 -16.61
CA TRP A 168 -11.83 17.16 -15.69
C TRP A 168 -11.22 18.48 -16.15
N ASN A 169 -11.00 18.64 -17.46
CA ASN A 169 -10.52 19.88 -18.03
C ASN A 169 -11.51 21.05 -17.84
N ALA A 170 -12.82 20.77 -17.84
CA ALA A 170 -13.84 21.79 -17.63
C ALA A 170 -13.92 22.27 -16.17
N VAL A 171 -13.41 21.52 -15.21
CA VAL A 171 -13.34 21.94 -13.80
C VAL A 171 -12.51 23.22 -13.63
N GLN A 172 -11.48 23.41 -14.47
CA GLN A 172 -10.65 24.62 -14.42
C GLN A 172 -11.49 25.90 -14.58
N ASP A 173 -12.48 25.90 -15.47
CA ASP A 173 -13.32 27.09 -15.69
C ASP A 173 -14.12 27.46 -14.43
N ILE A 174 -14.59 26.44 -13.69
CA ILE A 174 -15.29 26.66 -12.42
C ILE A 174 -14.32 27.11 -11.34
N ALA A 175 -13.13 26.52 -11.28
CA ALA A 175 -12.10 26.92 -10.33
C ALA A 175 -11.70 28.38 -10.53
N ASP A 176 -11.50 28.80 -11.77
CA ASP A 176 -11.19 30.21 -12.14
C ASP A 176 -12.32 31.16 -11.76
N GLU A 177 -13.58 30.78 -12.02
CA GLU A 177 -14.77 31.57 -11.68
C GLU A 177 -14.87 31.87 -10.17
N TYR A 178 -14.53 30.87 -9.34
CA TYR A 178 -14.61 31.00 -7.87
C TYR A 178 -13.27 31.40 -7.23
N ASN A 179 -12.23 31.63 -8.03
CA ASN A 179 -10.86 31.89 -7.57
C ASN A 179 -10.38 30.87 -6.56
N VAL A 180 -10.54 29.57 -6.89
CA VAL A 180 -10.04 28.45 -6.11
C VAL A 180 -8.99 27.68 -6.91
N GLU A 181 -8.05 27.04 -6.21
CA GLU A 181 -6.99 26.27 -6.84
C GLU A 181 -7.52 24.96 -7.41
N TYR A 182 -7.08 24.61 -8.62
CA TYR A 182 -7.30 23.28 -9.19
C TYR A 182 -5.98 22.65 -9.63
N LEU A 183 -5.56 21.62 -8.93
CA LEU A 183 -4.33 20.87 -9.20
C LEU A 183 -4.67 19.55 -9.91
N ASN A 184 -4.56 19.56 -11.24
CA ASN A 184 -4.82 18.39 -12.07
C ASN A 184 -3.51 17.61 -12.28
N PHE A 185 -3.27 16.57 -11.48
CA PHE A 185 -2.05 15.78 -11.52
C PHE A 185 -1.85 14.96 -12.79
N MET A 186 -2.85 14.87 -13.68
CA MET A 186 -2.66 14.27 -14.99
C MET A 186 -1.66 15.06 -15.85
N TYR A 187 -1.48 16.35 -15.58
CA TYR A 187 -0.50 17.22 -16.25
C TYR A 187 0.85 17.30 -15.52
N HIS A 188 0.98 16.69 -14.33
CA HIS A 188 2.15 16.78 -13.46
C HIS A 188 2.87 15.43 -13.29
N TYR A 189 2.67 14.49 -14.18
CA TYR A 189 3.22 13.14 -14.08
C TYR A 189 4.76 13.14 -14.01
N ASP A 190 5.39 13.97 -14.85
CA ASP A 190 6.87 14.09 -14.89
C ASP A 190 7.40 14.77 -13.62
N GLU A 191 6.70 15.77 -13.09
CA GLU A 191 7.08 16.47 -11.85
C GLU A 191 7.01 15.54 -10.63
N LEU A 192 6.07 14.60 -10.61
CA LEU A 192 5.96 13.59 -9.59
C LEU A 192 7.01 12.47 -9.72
N ASN A 193 7.72 12.42 -10.85
CA ASN A 193 8.66 11.34 -11.18
C ASN A 193 8.02 9.95 -10.98
N LEU A 194 6.80 9.78 -11.50
CA LEU A 194 6.08 8.51 -11.44
C LEU A 194 6.60 7.54 -12.50
N ASP A 195 7.00 6.38 -12.05
CA ASP A 195 7.24 5.21 -12.90
C ASP A 195 5.96 4.39 -12.99
N LYS A 196 5.43 4.27 -14.19
CA LYS A 196 4.12 3.66 -14.44
C LYS A 196 4.06 2.18 -14.08
N MET A 197 5.18 1.47 -14.25
CA MET A 197 5.27 0.05 -13.92
C MET A 197 5.43 -0.17 -12.40
N LYS A 198 6.16 0.74 -11.74
CA LYS A 198 6.50 0.59 -10.31
C LYS A 198 5.52 1.30 -9.37
N ASP A 199 4.91 2.40 -9.82
CA ASP A 199 4.16 3.30 -8.95
C ASP A 199 2.64 3.16 -9.09
N THR A 200 2.14 2.28 -9.98
CA THR A 200 0.70 2.06 -10.20
C THR A 200 0.31 0.59 -10.03
N ASP A 201 -1.00 0.35 -9.88
CA ASP A 201 -1.57 -1.00 -9.83
C ASP A 201 -1.84 -1.61 -11.22
N GLY A 202 -1.40 -0.94 -12.29
CA GLY A 202 -1.73 -1.30 -13.67
C GLY A 202 -3.20 -1.07 -14.05
N GLY A 203 -3.93 -0.32 -13.23
CA GLY A 203 -5.31 0.10 -13.43
C GLY A 203 -5.46 1.61 -13.33
N THR A 204 -6.27 2.07 -12.39
CA THR A 204 -6.55 3.50 -12.18
C THR A 204 -6.02 4.04 -10.86
N HIS A 205 -5.15 3.31 -10.17
CA HIS A 205 -4.70 3.68 -8.83
C HIS A 205 -3.18 3.69 -8.74
N LEU A 206 -2.66 4.61 -7.94
CA LEU A 206 -1.31 4.52 -7.45
C LEU A 206 -1.20 3.37 -6.44
N ASN A 207 -0.10 2.63 -6.49
CA ASN A 207 0.27 1.71 -5.43
C ASN A 207 0.98 2.45 -4.28
N ALA A 208 1.58 1.73 -3.34
CA ALA A 208 2.24 2.32 -2.18
C ALA A 208 3.38 3.28 -2.57
N TYR A 209 4.17 2.95 -3.58
CA TYR A 209 5.29 3.79 -4.03
C TYR A 209 4.81 5.07 -4.69
N GLY A 210 3.84 4.98 -5.61
CA GLY A 210 3.23 6.13 -6.25
C GLY A 210 2.52 7.03 -5.25
N ALA A 211 1.79 6.45 -4.30
CA ALA A 211 1.13 7.17 -3.22
C ALA A 211 2.14 7.92 -2.32
N ALA A 212 3.31 7.32 -2.03
CA ALA A 212 4.38 7.98 -1.26
C ALA A 212 4.93 9.20 -1.99
N LYS A 213 5.19 9.09 -3.30
CA LYS A 213 5.67 10.19 -4.14
C LYS A 213 4.66 11.35 -4.19
N LEU A 214 3.39 11.02 -4.47
CA LEU A 214 2.31 12.00 -4.51
C LEU A 214 2.12 12.70 -3.15
N THR A 215 2.08 11.93 -2.06
CA THR A 215 1.89 12.47 -0.70
C THR A 215 3.04 13.42 -0.32
N LYS A 216 4.28 13.08 -0.70
CA LYS A 216 5.44 13.95 -0.48
C LYS A 216 5.33 15.26 -1.25
N TYR A 217 4.91 15.20 -2.52
CA TYR A 217 4.66 16.38 -3.34
C TYR A 217 3.54 17.25 -2.75
N MET A 218 2.39 16.65 -2.45
CA MET A 218 1.24 17.33 -1.85
C MET A 218 1.59 17.99 -0.52
N GLY A 219 2.31 17.29 0.35
CA GLY A 219 2.73 17.83 1.65
C GLY A 219 3.62 19.08 1.50
N LYS A 220 4.55 19.05 0.52
CA LYS A 220 5.36 20.23 0.19
C LYS A 220 4.49 21.37 -0.35
N TYR A 221 3.66 21.06 -1.34
CA TYR A 221 2.76 22.03 -1.98
C TYR A 221 1.85 22.72 -0.97
N LEU A 222 1.16 21.94 -0.13
CA LEU A 222 0.27 22.48 0.89
C LEU A 222 1.00 23.37 1.89
N LYS A 223 2.20 23.00 2.30
CA LYS A 223 3.04 23.80 3.21
C LYS A 223 3.44 25.15 2.60
N GLU A 224 3.66 25.21 1.29
CA GLU A 224 4.11 26.42 0.57
C GLU A 224 2.96 27.38 0.25
N HIS A 225 1.74 26.85 0.01
CA HIS A 225 0.60 27.63 -0.49
C HIS A 225 -0.48 27.88 0.55
N TYR A 226 -0.54 27.11 1.64
CA TYR A 226 -1.58 27.24 2.67
C TYR A 226 -0.97 27.43 4.06
N LYS A 227 -1.66 28.23 4.89
CA LYS A 227 -1.26 28.45 6.29
C LYS A 227 -1.84 27.35 7.19
N LEU A 228 -1.32 26.15 7.07
CA LEU A 228 -1.75 25.01 7.87
C LEU A 228 -1.02 24.98 9.22
N GLN A 229 -1.75 24.65 10.28
CA GLN A 229 -1.17 24.47 11.61
C GLN A 229 -0.31 23.22 11.68
N ASP A 230 0.89 23.33 12.27
CA ASP A 230 1.71 22.16 12.59
C ASP A 230 1.15 21.48 13.85
N VAL A 231 0.57 20.29 13.65
CA VAL A 231 -0.10 19.54 14.72
C VAL A 231 0.75 18.40 15.31
N ARG A 232 2.01 18.24 14.87
CA ARG A 232 2.90 17.12 15.30
C ARG A 232 3.18 17.08 16.80
N GLN A 233 3.02 18.19 17.51
CA GLN A 233 3.18 18.26 18.98
C GLN A 233 1.86 18.09 19.74
N ASN A 234 0.76 17.84 19.03
CA ASN A 234 -0.55 17.69 19.64
C ASN A 234 -0.87 16.19 19.83
N PRO A 235 -0.99 15.67 21.07
CA PRO A 235 -1.23 14.24 21.34
C PRO A 235 -2.47 13.67 20.65
N ARG A 236 -3.45 14.52 20.31
CA ARG A 236 -4.64 14.10 19.56
C ARG A 236 -4.29 13.47 18.22
N TYR A 237 -3.12 13.79 17.66
CA TYR A 237 -2.66 13.36 16.34
C TYR A 237 -1.48 12.38 16.37
N ASP A 238 -1.10 11.86 17.54
CA ASP A 238 -0.02 10.86 17.69
C ASP A 238 -0.25 9.61 16.83
N PHE A 239 -1.50 9.29 16.54
CA PHE A 239 -1.85 8.21 15.65
C PHE A 239 -1.29 8.38 14.22
N MET A 240 -1.06 9.61 13.75
CA MET A 240 -0.51 9.88 12.41
C MET A 240 0.95 9.43 12.32
N GLU A 241 1.72 9.55 13.41
CA GLU A 241 3.09 9.04 13.45
C GLU A 241 3.11 7.51 13.42
N THR A 242 2.18 6.87 14.13
CA THR A 242 2.02 5.41 14.09
C THR A 242 1.66 4.94 12.69
N ASP A 243 0.70 5.61 12.03
CA ASP A 243 0.31 5.27 10.65
C ASP A 243 1.46 5.48 9.65
N LEU A 244 2.24 6.56 9.82
CA LEU A 244 3.43 6.81 9.00
C LEU A 244 4.49 5.72 9.18
N LEU A 245 4.73 5.29 10.41
CA LEU A 245 5.66 4.21 10.71
C LEU A 245 5.21 2.90 10.04
N GLN A 246 3.95 2.53 10.20
CA GLN A 246 3.39 1.34 9.56
C GLN A 246 3.47 1.40 8.04
N PHE A 247 3.22 2.58 7.45
CA PHE A 247 3.34 2.75 6.00
C PHE A 247 4.79 2.59 5.52
N LYS A 248 5.78 3.13 6.25
CA LYS A 248 7.20 2.93 5.94
C LYS A 248 7.60 1.46 6.02
N GLN A 249 7.15 0.75 7.06
CA GLN A 249 7.38 -0.69 7.20
C GLN A 249 6.78 -1.47 6.03
N THR A 250 5.56 -1.09 5.58
CA THR A 250 4.95 -1.69 4.39
C THR A 250 5.80 -1.48 3.14
N LEU A 251 6.37 -0.29 2.93
CA LEU A 251 7.25 -0.03 1.80
C LEU A 251 8.53 -0.88 1.85
N GLU A 252 9.16 -0.97 3.03
CA GLU A 252 10.37 -1.79 3.24
C GLU A 252 10.09 -3.27 2.95
N GLN A 253 8.94 -3.79 3.39
CA GLN A 253 8.52 -5.16 3.11
C GLN A 253 8.27 -5.39 1.62
N LEU A 254 7.62 -4.44 0.93
CA LEU A 254 7.38 -4.53 -0.51
C LEU A 254 8.69 -4.53 -1.31
N GLU A 255 9.62 -3.63 -0.98
CA GLU A 255 10.94 -3.63 -1.62
C GLU A 255 11.64 -4.98 -1.47
N LEU A 256 11.57 -5.57 -0.28
CA LEU A 256 12.19 -6.86 -0.02
C LEU A 256 11.59 -7.99 -0.87
N VAL A 257 10.25 -8.09 -0.91
CA VAL A 257 9.58 -9.20 -1.63
C VAL A 257 9.65 -9.09 -3.15
N GLU A 258 9.96 -7.91 -3.68
CA GLU A 258 10.12 -7.70 -5.13
C GLU A 258 11.59 -7.86 -5.60
N GLU A 259 12.56 -7.82 -4.66
CA GLU A 259 13.98 -7.80 -5.01
C GLU A 259 14.48 -9.18 -5.46
N THR A 260 15.14 -9.24 -6.60
CA THR A 260 15.69 -10.44 -7.20
C THR A 260 17.21 -10.50 -7.25
N ASP A 261 17.87 -9.36 -7.06
CA ASP A 261 19.33 -9.28 -6.94
C ASP A 261 19.75 -9.55 -5.49
N ILE A 262 20.60 -10.55 -5.29
CA ILE A 262 21.02 -10.94 -3.93
C ILE A 262 21.74 -9.84 -3.18
N ASP A 263 22.56 -9.05 -3.85
CA ASP A 263 23.36 -8.03 -3.20
C ASP A 263 22.50 -6.86 -2.72
N THR A 264 21.47 -6.50 -3.49
CA THR A 264 20.45 -5.53 -3.10
C THR A 264 19.57 -6.09 -2.01
N TYR A 265 19.12 -7.35 -2.12
CA TYR A 265 18.33 -8.05 -1.10
C TYR A 265 19.02 -8.06 0.27
N LEU A 266 20.30 -8.39 0.32
CA LEU A 266 21.09 -8.38 1.57
C LEU A 266 21.25 -6.96 2.15
N ASN A 267 21.32 -5.94 1.31
CA ASN A 267 21.33 -4.56 1.79
C ASN A 267 19.98 -4.16 2.41
N LEU A 268 18.86 -4.60 1.85
CA LEU A 268 17.53 -4.41 2.44
C LEU A 268 17.44 -5.12 3.79
N LEU A 269 17.81 -6.40 3.87
CA LEU A 269 17.83 -7.17 5.12
C LEU A 269 18.68 -6.49 6.21
N LYS A 270 19.84 -5.94 5.86
CA LYS A 270 20.70 -5.23 6.80
C LYS A 270 20.00 -4.02 7.43
N ASN A 271 19.15 -3.32 6.65
CA ASN A 271 18.48 -2.10 7.09
C ASN A 271 17.21 -2.40 7.92
N MET A 272 16.67 -3.62 7.84
CA MET A 272 15.51 -4.01 8.62
C MET A 272 15.81 -4.04 10.12
N SER A 273 14.87 -3.57 10.91
CA SER A 273 14.98 -3.55 12.37
C SER A 273 14.96 -4.96 12.96
N LYS A 274 16.03 -5.35 13.64
CA LYS A 274 16.14 -6.66 14.32
C LYS A 274 15.24 -6.78 15.55
N ASN A 275 14.69 -5.68 16.03
CA ASN A 275 13.67 -5.70 17.08
C ASN A 275 12.30 -6.09 16.54
N GLU A 276 12.02 -5.79 15.28
CA GLU A 276 10.74 -6.01 14.62
C GLU A 276 10.74 -7.29 13.78
N TYR A 277 11.89 -7.64 13.17
CA TYR A 277 12.02 -8.76 12.27
C TYR A 277 13.03 -9.78 12.75
N ALA A 278 12.78 -11.04 12.40
CA ALA A 278 13.76 -12.11 12.47
C ALA A 278 14.13 -12.57 11.06
N ILE A 279 15.42 -12.78 10.84
CA ILE A 279 15.97 -13.24 9.56
C ILE A 279 16.60 -14.60 9.80
N VAL A 280 16.15 -15.61 9.08
CA VAL A 280 16.69 -16.98 9.11
C VAL A 280 17.30 -17.28 7.77
N VAL A 281 18.46 -17.91 7.76
CA VAL A 281 19.11 -18.45 6.57
C VAL A 281 19.52 -19.89 6.80
N ALA A 282 19.27 -20.74 5.80
CA ALA A 282 19.77 -22.11 5.73
C ALA A 282 20.43 -22.33 4.36
N VAL A 283 21.59 -22.93 4.36
CA VAL A 283 22.36 -23.19 3.14
C VAL A 283 22.13 -24.62 2.69
N LYS A 284 22.00 -24.81 1.38
CA LYS A 284 21.96 -26.13 0.75
C LYS A 284 23.12 -26.28 -0.24
N ASP A 285 23.94 -27.27 -0.04
CA ASP A 285 24.94 -27.73 -0.99
C ASP A 285 25.77 -26.62 -1.64
N ILE A 286 26.38 -25.74 -0.83
CA ILE A 286 27.17 -24.63 -1.34
C ILE A 286 28.63 -25.03 -1.55
N GLN A 287 29.20 -24.66 -2.70
CA GLN A 287 30.61 -24.81 -3.05
C GLN A 287 31.33 -23.52 -3.41
N GLY A 288 30.68 -22.38 -3.21
CA GLY A 288 31.28 -21.06 -3.37
C GLY A 288 31.55 -20.59 -4.80
N TYR A 289 31.00 -21.22 -5.82
CA TYR A 289 31.31 -20.88 -7.22
C TYR A 289 30.81 -19.50 -7.68
N SER A 290 29.65 -19.09 -7.22
CA SER A 290 29.03 -17.81 -7.61
C SER A 290 29.02 -16.75 -6.50
N LEU A 291 29.39 -17.13 -5.28
CA LEU A 291 29.47 -16.17 -4.18
C LEU A 291 30.69 -15.25 -4.33
N LYS A 292 30.44 -13.96 -4.28
CA LYS A 292 31.48 -12.91 -4.31
C LYS A 292 31.85 -12.50 -2.89
N ILE A 293 33.07 -11.98 -2.73
CA ILE A 293 33.52 -11.41 -1.44
C ILE A 293 32.55 -10.34 -0.95
N ASP A 294 32.06 -9.49 -1.85
CA ASP A 294 31.10 -8.42 -1.52
C ASP A 294 29.78 -8.96 -0.96
N THR A 295 29.26 -10.06 -1.52
CA THR A 295 28.08 -10.76 -0.99
C THR A 295 28.30 -11.27 0.42
N ILE A 296 29.48 -11.87 0.69
CA ILE A 296 29.86 -12.30 2.04
C ILE A 296 30.00 -11.12 3.01
N ASP A 297 30.56 -10.01 2.57
CA ASP A 297 30.67 -8.81 3.41
C ASP A 297 29.28 -8.22 3.76
N LYS A 298 28.29 -8.36 2.89
CA LYS A 298 26.91 -8.00 3.20
C LYS A 298 26.28 -8.97 4.21
N LEU A 299 26.48 -10.28 4.08
CA LEU A 299 26.06 -11.27 5.09
C LEU A 299 26.65 -10.95 6.47
N LYS A 300 27.95 -10.60 6.54
CA LYS A 300 28.58 -10.18 7.80
C LYS A 300 27.94 -8.91 8.38
N LYS A 301 27.54 -7.96 7.55
CA LYS A 301 26.87 -6.72 7.99
C LYS A 301 25.47 -6.98 8.54
N ILE A 302 24.79 -8.04 8.12
CA ILE A 302 23.51 -8.51 8.71
C ILE A 302 23.77 -9.09 10.10
N GLY A 303 24.91 -9.75 10.32
CA GLY A 303 25.32 -10.37 11.58
C GLY A 303 26.00 -11.73 11.42
N PHE A 304 26.04 -12.30 10.21
CA PHE A 304 26.62 -13.61 9.95
C PHE A 304 28.14 -13.53 9.73
N VAL A 305 28.86 -13.39 10.84
CA VAL A 305 30.31 -13.07 10.81
C VAL A 305 31.19 -14.22 10.30
N HIS A 306 30.73 -15.47 10.42
CA HIS A 306 31.44 -16.65 9.95
C HIS A 306 31.07 -17.08 8.52
N SER A 307 30.26 -16.31 7.83
CA SER A 307 29.81 -16.61 6.45
C SER A 307 30.93 -16.72 5.41
N ASN A 308 32.16 -16.28 5.75
CA ASN A 308 33.33 -16.45 4.87
C ASN A 308 33.67 -17.91 4.56
N ILE A 309 33.24 -18.89 5.38
CA ILE A 309 33.39 -20.32 5.10
C ILE A 309 32.74 -20.72 3.76
N LEU A 310 31.67 -20.00 3.37
CA LEU A 310 30.94 -20.25 2.14
C LEU A 310 31.73 -19.92 0.85
N LEU A 311 32.91 -19.25 0.98
CA LEU A 311 33.82 -18.99 -0.15
C LEU A 311 34.80 -20.14 -0.39
N GLU A 312 34.94 -21.09 0.53
CA GLU A 312 35.85 -22.19 0.39
C GLU A 312 35.36 -23.20 -0.68
N LYS A 313 36.27 -23.78 -1.42
CA LYS A 313 35.96 -24.79 -2.47
C LYS A 313 35.69 -26.18 -1.89
N LYS A 314 34.88 -26.26 -0.83
CA LYS A 314 34.44 -27.47 -0.18
C LYS A 314 32.92 -27.42 0.04
N TYR A 315 32.34 -28.56 0.32
CA TYR A 315 30.92 -28.56 0.75
C TYR A 315 30.82 -28.05 2.17
N HIS A 316 29.96 -27.08 2.35
CA HIS A 316 29.66 -26.45 3.64
C HIS A 316 28.16 -26.47 3.90
N SER A 317 27.80 -26.79 5.12
CA SER A 317 26.51 -26.49 5.71
C SER A 317 26.63 -25.21 6.55
N PHE A 318 25.58 -24.40 6.55
CA PHE A 318 25.54 -23.17 7.31
C PHE A 318 24.09 -22.82 7.65
N ILE A 319 23.85 -22.49 8.91
CA ILE A 319 22.60 -21.88 9.35
C ILE A 319 22.89 -20.57 10.08
N GLY A 320 22.01 -19.59 9.90
CA GLY A 320 22.08 -18.30 10.58
C GLY A 320 20.70 -17.82 11.01
N GLY A 321 20.67 -17.12 12.14
CA GLY A 321 19.46 -16.49 12.67
C GLY A 321 19.79 -15.16 13.35
N VAL A 322 19.09 -14.10 12.95
CA VAL A 322 19.23 -12.76 13.51
C VAL A 322 17.87 -12.27 13.99
N GLY A 323 17.82 -11.66 15.16
CA GLY A 323 16.59 -11.15 15.74
C GLY A 323 15.68 -12.23 16.37
N ILE A 324 16.12 -13.47 16.45
CA ILE A 324 15.40 -14.60 17.09
C ILE A 324 15.73 -14.62 18.58
N GLU A 325 17.02 -14.71 18.89
CA GLU A 325 17.56 -14.70 20.25
C GLU A 325 18.29 -13.37 20.54
N GLU A 326 18.76 -13.16 21.76
CA GLU A 326 19.55 -11.98 22.12
C GLU A 326 20.86 -11.92 21.32
N SER A 327 21.46 -13.08 21.07
CA SER A 327 22.66 -13.21 20.22
C SER A 327 22.33 -13.74 18.83
N VAL A 328 23.20 -13.46 17.87
CA VAL A 328 23.12 -14.04 16.54
C VAL A 328 23.37 -15.55 16.62
N ILE A 329 22.49 -16.32 16.00
CA ILE A 329 22.68 -17.76 15.82
C ILE A 329 23.56 -17.93 14.57
N GLU A 330 24.68 -18.63 14.71
CA GLU A 330 25.52 -19.07 13.59
C GLU A 330 26.06 -20.48 13.88
N LYS A 331 25.80 -21.40 13.00
CA LYS A 331 26.38 -22.73 13.02
C LYS A 331 26.82 -23.12 11.61
N TYR A 332 27.97 -23.73 11.51
CA TYR A 332 28.53 -24.15 10.24
C TYR A 332 29.34 -25.45 10.41
N GLY A 333 29.45 -26.23 9.34
CA GLY A 333 30.15 -27.48 9.32
C GLY A 333 30.78 -27.79 7.95
N ASN A 334 31.73 -28.68 7.96
CA ASN A 334 32.43 -29.20 6.77
C ASN A 334 31.85 -30.53 6.41
N ASP A 335 31.05 -30.59 5.35
CA ASP A 335 30.42 -31.83 4.81
C ASP A 335 29.66 -32.64 5.87
N GLU A 336 28.95 -31.95 6.74
CA GLU A 336 28.11 -32.52 7.81
C GLU A 336 26.74 -31.84 7.82
N ALA A 337 25.71 -32.57 8.23
CA ALA A 337 24.38 -31.99 8.43
C ALA A 337 24.35 -31.14 9.70
N ILE A 338 23.70 -30.02 9.65
CA ILE A 338 23.43 -29.17 10.81
C ILE A 338 21.94 -29.04 11.02
N GLU A 339 21.50 -29.30 12.23
CA GLU A 339 20.16 -29.07 12.70
C GLU A 339 20.19 -28.12 13.92
N TYR A 340 19.22 -27.22 13.98
CA TYR A 340 19.04 -26.33 15.11
C TYR A 340 17.59 -26.06 15.36
N SER A 341 17.20 -25.96 16.64
CA SER A 341 15.85 -25.68 17.05
C SER A 341 15.84 -24.49 18.03
N THR A 342 14.95 -23.56 17.80
CA THR A 342 14.70 -22.38 18.64
C THR A 342 13.22 -22.00 18.57
N SER A 343 12.83 -20.80 19.06
CA SER A 343 11.46 -20.31 18.98
C SER A 343 11.39 -18.80 18.88
N ILE A 344 10.33 -18.28 18.27
CA ILE A 344 9.92 -16.86 18.32
C ILE A 344 8.53 -16.84 18.96
N GLY A 345 8.42 -16.24 20.16
CA GLY A 345 7.20 -16.34 20.93
C GLY A 345 6.84 -17.83 21.15
N ASP A 346 5.60 -18.17 20.84
CA ASP A 346 5.10 -19.56 20.98
C ASP A 346 5.38 -20.45 19.75
N ARG A 347 6.03 -19.92 18.72
CA ARG A 347 6.27 -20.66 17.48
C ARG A 347 7.65 -21.29 17.48
N LYS A 348 7.70 -22.62 17.38
CA LYS A 348 8.94 -23.37 17.20
C LYS A 348 9.51 -23.11 15.81
N ILE A 349 10.83 -22.97 15.74
CA ILE A 349 11.60 -22.84 14.50
C ILE A 349 12.61 -23.99 14.47
N GLU A 350 12.60 -24.77 13.42
CA GLU A 350 13.58 -25.84 13.15
C GLU A 350 14.29 -25.51 11.85
N ILE A 351 15.62 -25.50 11.88
CA ILE A 351 16.46 -25.11 10.76
C ILE A 351 17.39 -26.28 10.45
N THR A 352 17.42 -26.71 9.19
CA THR A 352 18.31 -27.75 8.69
C THR A 352 19.13 -27.22 7.52
N SER A 353 20.42 -27.54 7.51
CA SER A 353 21.33 -27.28 6.40
C SER A 353 22.17 -28.49 6.13
N GLU A 354 22.14 -28.99 4.90
CA GLU A 354 22.84 -30.19 4.47
C GLU A 354 23.64 -29.94 3.19
N THR A 355 24.68 -30.75 3.02
CA THR A 355 25.48 -30.82 1.81
C THR A 355 24.97 -31.94 0.89
N LEU A 356 25.50 -32.01 -0.33
CA LEU A 356 25.18 -33.09 -1.28
C LEU A 356 25.39 -34.47 -0.66
N ASN A 357 26.37 -34.62 0.24
CA ASN A 357 26.75 -35.93 0.81
C ASN A 357 25.94 -36.27 2.06
N THR A 358 25.23 -35.34 2.69
CA THR A 358 24.62 -35.52 4.02
C THR A 358 23.11 -35.54 4.00
N GLY A 359 22.47 -35.39 2.84
CA GLY A 359 21.01 -35.40 2.68
C GLY A 359 20.53 -34.42 1.62
N ASN A 360 21.34 -33.40 1.29
CA ASN A 360 21.05 -32.42 0.24
C ASN A 360 19.75 -31.64 0.47
N GLU A 361 19.54 -31.16 1.69
CA GLU A 361 18.32 -30.47 2.08
C GLU A 361 18.59 -29.15 2.81
N SER A 362 17.69 -28.21 2.62
CA SER A 362 17.56 -27.00 3.43
C SER A 362 16.13 -26.89 3.91
N LYS A 363 15.93 -26.80 5.23
CA LYS A 363 14.63 -26.58 5.86
C LYS A 363 14.64 -25.39 6.79
N ILE A 364 13.55 -24.65 6.77
CA ILE A 364 13.25 -23.60 7.74
C ILE A 364 11.78 -23.79 8.13
N VAL A 365 11.54 -24.67 9.11
CA VAL A 365 10.20 -25.03 9.56
C VAL A 365 9.77 -24.10 10.68
N ILE A 366 8.64 -23.44 10.52
CA ILE A 366 8.04 -22.54 11.51
C ILE A 366 6.66 -23.08 11.87
N GLY A 367 6.52 -23.52 13.11
CA GLY A 367 5.37 -24.31 13.53
C GLY A 367 5.36 -25.66 12.84
N ASN A 368 4.47 -25.87 11.87
CA ASN A 368 4.36 -27.14 11.12
C ASN A 368 4.60 -26.95 9.61
N THR A 369 5.05 -25.78 9.18
CA THR A 369 5.21 -25.46 7.75
C THR A 369 6.66 -25.17 7.44
N ASP A 370 7.21 -25.86 6.42
CA ASP A 370 8.51 -25.55 5.88
C ASP A 370 8.39 -24.39 4.89
N TYR A 371 9.11 -23.31 5.16
CA TYR A 371 9.17 -22.10 4.34
C TYR A 371 10.45 -22.01 3.50
N SER A 372 11.40 -22.95 3.64
CA SER A 372 12.55 -23.00 2.75
C SER A 372 12.13 -23.34 1.32
N LYS A 373 12.72 -22.68 0.33
CA LYS A 373 12.55 -23.08 -1.09
C LYS A 373 13.33 -24.34 -1.43
N ASN A 374 14.20 -24.76 -0.54
CA ASN A 374 15.08 -25.93 -0.70
C ASN A 374 15.90 -25.88 -2.00
N ILE A 375 16.35 -24.70 -2.41
CA ILE A 375 17.18 -24.46 -3.59
C ILE A 375 18.66 -24.47 -3.18
N ARG A 376 19.53 -24.91 -4.08
CA ARG A 376 20.99 -24.87 -3.87
C ARG A 376 21.47 -23.46 -3.62
N GLY A 377 22.21 -23.27 -2.52
CA GLY A 377 22.71 -21.97 -2.12
C GLY A 377 22.02 -21.44 -0.89
N LEU A 378 21.63 -20.17 -0.91
CA LEU A 378 21.12 -19.43 0.25
C LEU A 378 19.59 -19.43 0.25
N ASN A 379 18.98 -19.99 1.28
CA ASN A 379 17.53 -19.95 1.49
C ASN A 379 17.22 -19.07 2.69
N PHE A 380 16.43 -18.02 2.49
CA PHE A 380 16.07 -17.04 3.52
C PHE A 380 14.58 -17.10 3.86
N VAL A 381 14.27 -16.86 5.14
CA VAL A 381 12.92 -16.60 5.63
C VAL A 381 12.99 -15.38 6.53
N VAL A 382 12.12 -14.40 6.29
CA VAL A 382 11.97 -13.18 7.08
C VAL A 382 10.62 -13.20 7.78
N ILE A 383 10.61 -12.94 9.09
CA ILE A 383 9.46 -13.10 9.96
C ILE A 383 9.20 -11.77 10.67
N ASP A 384 7.98 -11.28 10.65
CA ASP A 384 7.53 -10.22 11.56
C ASP A 384 7.37 -10.79 12.97
N LYS A 385 8.12 -10.29 13.93
CA LYS A 385 8.16 -10.82 15.30
C LYS A 385 6.87 -10.58 16.07
N LYS A 386 6.15 -9.52 15.72
CA LYS A 386 4.93 -9.12 16.42
C LYS A 386 3.73 -9.95 15.98
N SER A 387 3.54 -10.10 14.68
CA SER A 387 2.43 -10.88 14.10
C SER A 387 2.78 -12.36 13.95
N GLY A 388 4.06 -12.67 13.83
CA GLY A 388 4.57 -13.99 13.46
C GLY A 388 4.31 -14.33 11.99
N GLU A 389 3.94 -13.35 11.15
CA GLU A 389 3.74 -13.55 9.72
C GLU A 389 5.07 -13.69 8.99
N ILE A 390 5.06 -14.52 7.96
CA ILE A 390 6.19 -14.64 7.04
C ILE A 390 6.11 -13.48 6.06
N ILE A 391 7.09 -12.57 6.15
CA ILE A 391 7.20 -11.42 5.25
C ILE A 391 7.75 -11.86 3.91
N ASP A 392 8.79 -12.70 3.93
CA ASP A 392 9.41 -13.21 2.72
C ASP A 392 9.97 -14.62 2.92
N SER A 393 9.95 -15.38 1.83
CA SER A 393 10.58 -16.69 1.70
C SER A 393 11.21 -16.75 0.32
N VAL A 394 12.53 -16.71 0.25
CA VAL A 394 13.30 -16.61 -0.99
C VAL A 394 14.55 -17.46 -0.95
N ALA A 395 14.97 -17.95 -2.12
CA ALA A 395 16.26 -18.59 -2.26
C ALA A 395 17.04 -18.00 -3.43
N PHE A 396 18.37 -18.03 -3.30
CA PHE A 396 19.30 -17.64 -4.35
C PHE A 396 20.18 -18.84 -4.70
N ASP A 397 20.03 -19.35 -5.94
CA ASP A 397 20.87 -20.42 -6.44
C ASP A 397 22.30 -19.89 -6.67
N THR A 398 23.22 -20.41 -5.88
CA THR A 398 24.63 -20.01 -5.94
C THR A 398 25.50 -20.96 -6.78
N HIS A 399 24.87 -21.92 -7.48
CA HIS A 399 25.58 -22.90 -8.28
C HIS A 399 25.64 -22.54 -9.79
N VAL A 400 24.87 -21.53 -10.19
CA VAL A 400 24.85 -21.01 -11.55
C VAL A 400 25.74 -19.76 -11.67
N PRO A 401 26.30 -19.46 -12.86
CA PRO A 401 27.20 -18.31 -13.04
C PRO A 401 26.58 -16.96 -12.67
N GLU A 402 25.27 -16.82 -12.92
CA GLU A 402 24.45 -15.69 -12.46
C GLU A 402 23.43 -16.23 -11.46
N MET A 403 23.52 -15.74 -10.21
CA MET A 403 22.62 -16.19 -9.14
C MET A 403 21.16 -15.95 -9.54
N THR A 404 20.35 -17.00 -9.46
CA THR A 404 18.93 -16.96 -9.80
C THR A 404 18.09 -16.94 -8.53
N CYS A 405 17.15 -16.01 -8.46
CA CYS A 405 16.21 -15.85 -7.36
C CYS A 405 14.99 -16.78 -7.55
N TYR A 406 14.54 -17.41 -6.48
CA TYR A 406 13.35 -18.26 -6.40
C TYR A 406 12.45 -17.81 -5.25
N ARG A 407 11.18 -17.51 -5.57
CA ARG A 407 10.15 -17.11 -4.59
C ARG A 407 8.98 -18.07 -4.54
#